data_7232e7d9c31ef80b93527afe132f33d4
#
_entry.id   7232e7d9c31ef80b93527afe132f33d4
#
_cell.length_a   1.000
_cell.length_b   1.000
_cell.length_c   1.000
_cell.angle_alpha   90.00
_cell.angle_beta   90.00
_cell.angle_gamma   90.00
#
_symmetry.space_group_name_H-M   'P 1'
#
loop_
_entity.id
_entity.type
_entity.pdbx_description
1 polymer ?
#
loop_
_entity_poly.entity_id
_entity_poly.type
_entity_poly.pdbx_seq_one_letter_code
_entity_poly.pdbx_strand_id
1 'polypeptide(L)'
;ILGVASYTTASKAITKSYTQSSQSTITKTADYYNLMFTNVKATATDMVNNSMVQEYYSGVYGSDPITEGNNYATLRANLTSTALGNKAISNIYIFGNYGKPLYTATIKDADSAGYIDKIKNSAEGKTIDQKRSTWFSSREVLDAAGGAADYSVSFARQLLGTSKKAIGYMF
;
A
#
# COMPACT_ATOMS: atom_id res chain seq x y z
N ILE A 1 54.27 -19.25 -23.45
CA ILE A 1 53.82 -17.88 -23.77
C ILE A 1 52.37 -17.90 -24.30
N LEU A 2 52.05 -18.76 -25.28
CA LEU A 2 50.69 -18.88 -25.82
C LEU A 2 49.60 -19.21 -24.76
N GLY A 3 49.88 -20.15 -23.85
CA GLY A 3 48.92 -20.56 -22.80
C GLY A 3 48.56 -19.45 -21.83
N VAL A 4 49.53 -18.60 -21.46
CA VAL A 4 49.29 -17.46 -20.55
C VAL A 4 48.41 -16.36 -21.24
N ALA A 5 48.72 -16.08 -22.51
CA ALA A 5 47.92 -15.10 -23.27
C ALA A 5 46.48 -15.57 -23.48
N SER A 6 46.27 -16.85 -23.78
CA SER A 6 44.92 -17.44 -23.91
C SER A 6 44.17 -17.43 -22.59
N TYR A 7 44.83 -17.78 -21.47
CA TYR A 7 44.22 -17.74 -20.15
C TYR A 7 43.82 -16.32 -19.74
N THR A 8 44.68 -15.32 -19.94
CA THR A 8 44.36 -13.94 -19.58
C THR A 8 43.21 -13.38 -20.42
N THR A 9 43.16 -13.70 -21.71
CA THR A 9 42.06 -13.29 -22.60
C THR A 9 40.74 -13.95 -22.21
N ALA A 10 40.75 -15.26 -21.94
CA ALA A 10 39.58 -15.99 -21.51
C ALA A 10 39.08 -15.49 -20.14
N SER A 11 39.99 -15.29 -19.18
CA SER A 11 39.62 -14.75 -17.86
C SER A 11 39.00 -13.36 -17.94
N LYS A 12 39.57 -12.45 -18.75
CA LYS A 12 38.98 -11.11 -18.99
C LYS A 12 37.61 -11.19 -19.65
N ALA A 13 37.43 -12.05 -20.65
CA ALA A 13 36.14 -12.23 -21.32
C ALA A 13 35.07 -12.77 -20.36
N ILE A 14 35.41 -13.77 -19.53
CA ILE A 14 34.50 -14.34 -18.51
C ILE A 14 34.14 -13.28 -17.48
N THR A 15 35.11 -12.56 -16.93
CA THR A 15 34.85 -11.50 -15.94
C THR A 15 33.97 -10.41 -16.52
N LYS A 16 34.24 -9.96 -17.75
CA LYS A 16 33.42 -8.96 -18.43
C LYS A 16 31.98 -9.46 -18.64
N SER A 17 31.80 -10.68 -19.14
CA SER A 17 30.50 -11.30 -19.35
C SER A 17 29.70 -11.42 -18.04
N TYR A 18 30.39 -11.91 -16.98
CA TYR A 18 29.78 -12.03 -15.65
C TYR A 18 29.32 -10.68 -15.09
N THR A 19 30.22 -9.65 -15.17
CA THR A 19 29.88 -8.29 -14.71
C THR A 19 28.69 -7.71 -15.48
N GLN A 20 28.67 -7.84 -16.81
CA GLN A 20 27.56 -7.36 -17.65
C GLN A 20 26.26 -8.10 -17.32
N SER A 21 26.30 -9.41 -17.15
CA SER A 21 25.13 -10.22 -16.78
C SER A 21 24.58 -9.83 -15.41
N SER A 22 25.47 -9.68 -14.42
CA SER A 22 25.07 -9.24 -13.07
C SER A 22 24.47 -7.85 -13.08
N GLN A 23 25.06 -6.91 -13.80
CA GLN A 23 24.55 -5.55 -13.92
C GLN A 23 23.18 -5.50 -14.62
N SER A 24 23.01 -6.29 -15.69
CA SER A 24 21.71 -6.43 -16.37
C SER A 24 20.64 -6.99 -15.44
N THR A 25 20.99 -8.01 -14.63
CA THR A 25 20.07 -8.60 -13.64
C THR A 25 19.65 -7.59 -12.58
N ILE A 26 20.61 -6.84 -12.03
CA ILE A 26 20.34 -5.79 -11.02
C ILE A 26 19.40 -4.71 -11.61
N THR A 27 19.70 -4.24 -12.82
CA THR A 27 18.86 -3.23 -13.50
C THR A 27 17.43 -3.74 -13.71
N LYS A 28 17.26 -4.95 -14.25
CA LYS A 28 15.94 -5.54 -14.47
C LYS A 28 15.17 -5.74 -13.17
N THR A 29 15.87 -6.12 -12.10
CA THR A 29 15.26 -6.26 -10.78
C THR A 29 14.80 -4.91 -10.23
N ALA A 30 15.62 -3.88 -10.37
CA ALA A 30 15.24 -2.51 -9.97
C ALA A 30 14.03 -1.99 -10.77
N ASP A 31 14.02 -2.20 -12.09
CA ASP A 31 12.90 -1.82 -12.96
C ASP A 31 11.60 -2.54 -12.56
N TYR A 32 11.70 -3.83 -12.24
CA TYR A 32 10.57 -4.62 -11.76
C TYR A 32 9.98 -4.05 -10.46
N TYR A 33 10.82 -3.75 -9.46
CA TYR A 33 10.34 -3.15 -8.21
C TYR A 33 9.77 -1.75 -8.42
N ASN A 34 10.38 -0.93 -9.27
CA ASN A 34 9.86 0.39 -9.61
C ASN A 34 8.46 0.30 -10.24
N LEU A 35 8.24 -0.66 -11.14
CA LEU A 35 6.94 -0.92 -11.74
C LEU A 35 5.91 -1.36 -10.68
N MET A 36 6.30 -2.28 -9.78
CA MET A 36 5.43 -2.72 -8.68
C MET A 36 5.02 -1.55 -7.78
N PHE A 37 5.96 -0.73 -7.33
CA PHE A 37 5.67 0.42 -6.48
C PHE A 37 4.79 1.46 -7.19
N THR A 38 5.02 1.67 -8.47
CA THR A 38 4.18 2.56 -9.29
C THR A 38 2.75 2.04 -9.37
N ASN A 39 2.57 0.74 -9.61
CA ASN A 39 1.25 0.11 -9.68
C ASN A 39 0.50 0.16 -8.34
N VAL A 40 1.17 -0.13 -7.22
CA VAL A 40 0.58 -0.02 -5.87
C VAL A 40 0.13 1.41 -5.60
N LYS A 41 0.98 2.40 -5.92
CA LYS A 41 0.64 3.82 -5.75
C LYS A 41 -0.53 4.25 -6.64
N ALA A 42 -0.61 3.77 -7.88
CA ALA A 42 -1.72 4.04 -8.78
C ALA A 42 -3.02 3.45 -8.23
N THR A 43 -3.02 2.16 -7.87
CA THR A 43 -4.17 1.47 -7.25
C THR A 43 -4.67 2.21 -6.00
N ALA A 44 -3.77 2.59 -5.11
CA ALA A 44 -4.12 3.36 -3.92
C ALA A 44 -4.70 4.74 -4.28
N THR A 45 -4.21 5.37 -5.35
CA THR A 45 -4.74 6.65 -5.82
C THR A 45 -6.14 6.50 -6.37
N ASP A 46 -6.39 5.49 -7.17
CA ASP A 46 -7.71 5.21 -7.75
C ASP A 46 -8.74 4.91 -6.65
N MET A 47 -8.34 4.13 -5.64
CA MET A 47 -9.22 3.80 -4.52
C MET A 47 -9.63 5.03 -3.69
N VAL A 48 -8.70 5.91 -3.33
CA VAL A 48 -9.05 7.09 -2.53
C VAL A 48 -9.77 8.18 -3.36
N ASN A 49 -9.65 8.14 -4.69
CA ASN A 49 -10.39 9.02 -5.60
C ASN A 49 -11.76 8.45 -6.00
N ASN A 50 -12.07 7.22 -5.60
CA ASN A 50 -13.37 6.62 -5.85
C ASN A 50 -14.46 7.40 -5.09
N SER A 51 -15.49 7.87 -5.80
CA SER A 51 -16.56 8.70 -5.22
C SER A 51 -17.29 7.96 -4.09
N MET A 52 -17.57 6.67 -4.25
CA MET A 52 -18.26 5.87 -3.22
C MET A 52 -17.43 5.77 -1.93
N VAL A 53 -16.09 5.65 -2.02
CA VAL A 53 -15.18 5.68 -0.86
C VAL A 53 -15.25 7.04 -0.17
N GLN A 54 -15.16 8.12 -0.95
CA GLN A 54 -15.20 9.49 -0.42
C GLN A 54 -16.54 9.82 0.24
N GLU A 55 -17.65 9.47 -0.40
CA GLU A 55 -19.01 9.68 0.10
C GLU A 55 -19.27 8.87 1.37
N TYR A 56 -18.87 7.58 1.38
CA TYR A 56 -19.03 6.70 2.54
C TYR A 56 -18.31 7.27 3.77
N TYR A 57 -17.04 7.59 3.64
CA TYR A 57 -16.24 8.12 4.76
C TYR A 57 -16.48 9.61 5.05
N SER A 58 -17.22 10.31 4.20
CA SER A 58 -17.74 11.67 4.47
C SER A 58 -19.07 11.65 5.20
N GLY A 59 -19.68 10.48 5.44
CA GLY A 59 -20.96 10.35 6.13
C GLY A 59 -22.17 10.76 5.32
N VAL A 60 -22.07 10.76 3.98
CA VAL A 60 -23.19 11.14 3.08
C VAL A 60 -24.43 10.26 3.30
N TYR A 61 -24.22 9.00 3.64
CA TYR A 61 -25.27 7.99 3.82
C TYR A 61 -25.74 7.83 5.28
N GLY A 62 -25.24 8.65 6.21
CA GLY A 62 -25.49 8.46 7.66
C GLY A 62 -26.95 8.55 8.10
N SER A 63 -27.83 9.12 7.28
CA SER A 63 -29.28 9.16 7.50
C SER A 63 -30.05 7.97 6.91
N ASP A 64 -29.38 7.10 6.13
CA ASP A 64 -29.96 5.92 5.48
C ASP A 64 -29.09 4.67 5.77
N PRO A 65 -29.37 3.95 6.87
CA PRO A 65 -28.59 2.77 7.28
C PRO A 65 -28.62 1.63 6.25
N ILE A 66 -29.66 1.53 5.42
CA ILE A 66 -29.77 0.48 4.40
C ILE A 66 -28.79 0.78 3.27
N THR A 67 -28.82 2.00 2.75
CA THR A 67 -27.88 2.44 1.70
C THR A 67 -26.44 2.42 2.22
N GLU A 68 -26.20 2.85 3.45
CA GLU A 68 -24.87 2.77 4.08
C GLU A 68 -24.35 1.33 4.15
N GLY A 69 -25.19 0.39 4.59
CA GLY A 69 -24.85 -1.04 4.68
C GLY A 69 -24.54 -1.66 3.31
N ASN A 70 -25.34 -1.35 2.28
CA ASN A 70 -25.13 -1.81 0.92
C ASN A 70 -23.82 -1.26 0.32
N ASN A 71 -23.54 0.02 0.54
CA ASN A 71 -22.30 0.65 0.08
C ASN A 71 -21.08 0.06 0.78
N TYR A 72 -21.15 -0.19 2.10
CA TYR A 72 -20.10 -0.87 2.83
C TYR A 72 -19.80 -2.27 2.25
N ALA A 73 -20.84 -3.06 1.99
CA ALA A 73 -20.69 -4.40 1.41
C ALA A 73 -20.04 -4.34 0.02
N THR A 74 -20.47 -3.39 -0.83
CA THR A 74 -19.91 -3.16 -2.17
C THR A 74 -18.45 -2.73 -2.10
N LEU A 75 -18.13 -1.77 -1.24
CA LEU A 75 -16.75 -1.30 -1.03
C LEU A 75 -15.83 -2.41 -0.53
N ARG A 76 -16.31 -3.24 0.39
CA ARG A 76 -15.56 -4.40 0.91
C ARG A 76 -15.27 -5.42 -0.19
N ALA A 77 -16.26 -5.72 -1.04
CA ALA A 77 -16.10 -6.63 -2.17
C ALA A 77 -15.07 -6.08 -3.17
N ASN A 78 -15.14 -4.78 -3.51
CA ASN A 78 -14.20 -4.11 -4.40
C ASN A 78 -12.78 -4.11 -3.83
N LEU A 79 -12.63 -3.84 -2.52
CA LEU A 79 -11.35 -3.88 -1.82
C LEU A 79 -10.70 -5.26 -1.92
N THR A 80 -11.48 -6.30 -1.63
CA THR A 80 -11.04 -7.70 -1.69
C THR A 80 -10.65 -8.09 -3.12
N SER A 81 -11.46 -7.74 -4.11
CA SER A 81 -11.16 -8.00 -5.53
C SER A 81 -9.88 -7.31 -5.98
N THR A 82 -9.66 -6.07 -5.54
CA THR A 82 -8.43 -5.31 -5.85
C THR A 82 -7.19 -5.98 -5.26
N ALA A 83 -7.25 -6.39 -4.00
CA ALA A 83 -6.14 -7.09 -3.36
C ALA A 83 -5.83 -8.45 -4.02
N LEU A 84 -6.86 -9.23 -4.35
CA LEU A 84 -6.69 -10.52 -5.03
C LEU A 84 -6.20 -10.36 -6.48
N GLY A 85 -6.57 -9.30 -7.15
CA GLY A 85 -6.19 -9.03 -8.55
C GLY A 85 -4.75 -8.53 -8.71
N ASN A 86 -4.10 -8.10 -7.66
CA ASN A 86 -2.75 -7.53 -7.72
C ASN A 86 -1.79 -8.26 -6.77
N LYS A 87 -0.94 -9.14 -7.32
CA LYS A 87 0.03 -9.92 -6.54
C LYS A 87 1.05 -9.09 -5.75
N ALA A 88 1.20 -7.80 -6.07
CA ALA A 88 2.06 -6.90 -5.31
C ALA A 88 1.39 -6.36 -4.03
N ILE A 89 0.08 -6.60 -3.86
CA ILE A 89 -0.70 -6.11 -2.72
C ILE A 89 -1.07 -7.30 -1.83
N SER A 90 -0.53 -7.36 -0.64
CA SER A 90 -0.91 -8.36 0.37
C SER A 90 -2.23 -7.99 1.02
N ASN A 91 -2.36 -6.75 1.48
CA ASN A 91 -3.52 -6.28 2.23
C ASN A 91 -3.79 -4.80 1.97
N ILE A 92 -5.05 -4.42 2.13
CA ILE A 92 -5.50 -3.04 2.03
C ILE A 92 -6.30 -2.73 3.29
N TYR A 93 -6.06 -1.55 3.88
CA TYR A 93 -6.76 -1.04 5.05
C TYR A 93 -7.19 0.40 4.81
N ILE A 94 -8.45 0.73 5.09
CA ILE A 94 -8.99 2.09 5.02
C ILE A 94 -9.69 2.40 6.33
N PHE A 95 -9.30 3.50 6.96
CA PHE A 95 -9.86 4.02 8.20
C PHE A 95 -10.32 5.45 7.98
N GLY A 96 -11.55 5.74 8.30
CA GLY A 96 -12.11 7.08 8.21
C GLY A 96 -12.60 7.60 9.56
N ASN A 97 -12.84 8.90 9.63
CA ASN A 97 -13.46 9.55 10.79
C ASN A 97 -14.94 9.16 10.95
N TYR A 98 -15.55 8.69 9.88
CA TYR A 98 -16.91 8.21 9.80
C TYR A 98 -16.92 6.80 9.18
N GLY A 99 -17.98 6.04 9.41
CA GLY A 99 -18.17 4.71 8.86
C GLY A 99 -17.30 3.63 9.51
N LYS A 100 -17.53 2.39 9.11
CA LYS A 100 -16.74 1.24 9.57
C LYS A 100 -15.44 1.15 8.79
N PRO A 101 -14.35 0.71 9.41
CA PRO A 101 -13.10 0.48 8.70
C PRO A 101 -13.27 -0.62 7.65
N LEU A 102 -12.59 -0.46 6.53
CA LEU A 102 -12.48 -1.47 5.47
C LEU A 102 -11.10 -2.10 5.51
N TYR A 103 -11.04 -3.43 5.49
CA TYR A 103 -9.78 -4.15 5.48
C TYR A 103 -9.92 -5.52 4.81
N THR A 104 -8.85 -5.97 4.17
CA THR A 104 -8.77 -7.30 3.54
C THR A 104 -8.27 -8.37 4.51
N ALA A 105 -7.48 -7.98 5.52
CA ALA A 105 -7.05 -8.88 6.60
C ALA A 105 -7.50 -8.31 7.94
N THR A 106 -8.10 -9.15 8.76
CA THR A 106 -8.63 -8.79 10.09
C THR A 106 -7.52 -8.26 10.99
N ILE A 107 -7.81 -7.15 11.66
CA ILE A 107 -6.98 -6.57 12.72
C ILE A 107 -7.78 -6.46 14.00
N LYS A 108 -7.08 -6.66 15.12
CA LYS A 108 -7.70 -6.58 16.44
C LYS A 108 -8.15 -5.15 16.74
N ASP A 109 -9.35 -5.02 17.28
CA ASP A 109 -9.91 -3.74 17.73
C ASP A 109 -10.07 -2.66 16.64
N ALA A 110 -10.00 -3.03 15.34
CA ALA A 110 -10.15 -2.08 14.23
C ALA A 110 -11.48 -1.32 14.27
N ASP A 111 -12.54 -1.98 14.73
CA ASP A 111 -13.89 -1.42 14.83
C ASP A 111 -14.12 -0.69 16.16
N SER A 112 -13.12 -0.60 17.04
CA SER A 112 -13.27 0.08 18.33
C SER A 112 -13.33 1.59 18.17
N ALA A 113 -14.16 2.23 19.00
CA ALA A 113 -14.18 3.68 19.09
C ALA A 113 -12.77 4.22 19.41
N GLY A 114 -12.32 5.22 18.67
CA GLY A 114 -11.00 5.83 18.83
C GLY A 114 -9.84 5.11 18.12
N TYR A 115 -10.08 4.05 17.35
CA TYR A 115 -9.00 3.41 16.60
C TYR A 115 -8.35 4.36 15.58
N ILE A 116 -9.17 5.13 14.87
CA ILE A 116 -8.68 6.17 13.96
C ILE A 116 -7.82 7.23 14.69
N ASP A 117 -8.14 7.54 15.93
CA ASP A 117 -7.36 8.50 16.72
C ASP A 117 -6.01 7.93 17.14
N LYS A 118 -5.92 6.60 17.36
CA LYS A 118 -4.62 5.93 17.56
C LYS A 118 -3.73 6.10 16.34
N ILE A 119 -4.29 5.91 15.13
CA ILE A 119 -3.54 6.12 13.88
C ILE A 119 -3.11 7.58 13.75
N LYS A 120 -4.01 8.55 13.95
CA LYS A 120 -3.69 9.99 13.85
C LYS A 120 -2.56 10.41 14.80
N ASN A 121 -2.56 9.89 16.01
CA ASN A 121 -1.59 10.24 17.02
C ASN A 121 -0.25 9.51 16.88
N SER A 122 -0.18 8.46 16.07
CA SER A 122 1.04 7.71 15.76
C SER A 122 2.06 8.55 14.97
N ALA A 123 3.31 8.11 14.96
CA ALA A 123 4.35 8.71 14.12
C ALA A 123 4.01 8.62 12.62
N GLU A 124 3.38 7.51 12.22
CA GLU A 124 2.91 7.28 10.85
C GLU A 124 1.82 8.27 10.44
N GLY A 125 0.77 8.40 11.25
CA GLY A 125 -0.34 9.31 10.97
C GLY A 125 0.14 10.74 10.79
N LYS A 126 1.01 11.22 11.70
CA LYS A 126 1.63 12.55 11.61
C LYS A 126 2.46 12.71 10.33
N THR A 127 3.19 11.67 9.93
CA THR A 127 3.98 11.69 8.68
C THR A 127 3.09 11.73 7.45
N ILE A 128 1.98 10.96 7.44
CA ILE A 128 1.01 10.96 6.34
C ILE A 128 0.34 12.33 6.24
N ASP A 129 -0.02 12.95 7.35
CA ASP A 129 -0.64 14.29 7.38
C ASP A 129 0.28 15.37 6.78
N GLN A 130 1.58 15.27 7.02
CA GLN A 130 2.57 16.19 6.45
C GLN A 130 2.84 15.94 4.97
N LYS A 131 2.99 14.67 4.56
CA LYS A 131 3.44 14.30 3.21
C LYS A 131 2.31 13.91 2.27
N ARG A 132 1.08 13.73 2.77
CA ARG A 132 -0.11 13.20 2.09
C ARG A 132 0.01 11.73 1.66
N SER A 133 1.19 11.26 1.34
CA SER A 133 1.46 9.84 1.05
C SER A 133 2.94 9.52 1.27
N THR A 134 3.24 8.30 1.72
CA THR A 134 4.62 7.85 1.93
C THR A 134 4.68 6.33 2.02
N TRP A 135 5.90 5.79 1.97
CA TRP A 135 6.20 4.38 2.20
C TRP A 135 6.73 4.18 3.62
N PHE A 136 6.34 3.08 4.24
CA PHE A 136 6.81 2.66 5.56
C PHE A 136 7.36 1.24 5.49
N SER A 137 8.41 0.97 6.25
CA SER A 137 8.94 -0.38 6.44
C SER A 137 8.18 -1.17 7.53
N SER A 138 7.50 -0.47 8.42
CA SER A 138 6.67 -1.02 9.50
C SER A 138 5.51 -0.08 9.79
N ARG A 139 4.43 -0.59 10.40
CA ARG A 139 3.21 0.17 10.73
C ARG A 139 2.95 0.06 12.23
N GLU A 140 3.14 1.14 12.95
CA GLU A 140 3.06 1.15 14.42
C GLU A 140 1.73 0.61 14.96
N VAL A 141 0.61 1.18 14.53
CA VAL A 141 -0.71 0.84 15.06
C VAL A 141 -1.24 -0.48 14.49
N LEU A 142 -1.11 -0.68 13.17
CA LEU A 142 -1.64 -1.89 12.53
C LEU A 142 -0.86 -3.14 12.91
N ASP A 143 0.46 -3.04 13.00
CA ASP A 143 1.32 -4.17 13.35
C ASP A 143 1.14 -4.57 14.83
N ALA A 144 1.00 -3.59 15.72
CA ALA A 144 0.68 -3.84 17.13
C ALA A 144 -0.70 -4.49 17.34
N ALA A 145 -1.66 -4.23 16.44
CA ALA A 145 -2.98 -4.84 16.48
C ALA A 145 -3.08 -6.20 15.76
N GLY A 146 -1.94 -6.77 15.34
CA GLY A 146 -1.90 -8.05 14.63
C GLY A 146 -2.28 -7.93 13.17
N GLY A 147 -2.09 -6.77 12.55
CA GLY A 147 -2.16 -6.61 11.10
C GLY A 147 -1.26 -7.62 10.39
N ALA A 148 -1.63 -8.06 9.19
CA ALA A 148 -0.93 -9.14 8.50
C ALA A 148 0.58 -8.89 8.44
N ALA A 149 1.34 -9.86 8.95
CA ALA A 149 2.80 -9.77 9.05
C ALA A 149 3.52 -9.94 7.72
N ASP A 150 2.83 -10.44 6.69
CA ASP A 150 3.44 -10.81 5.40
C ASP A 150 3.45 -9.63 4.43
N TYR A 151 4.22 -8.60 4.76
CA TYR A 151 4.49 -7.50 3.85
C TYR A 151 5.95 -7.04 3.98
N SER A 152 6.54 -6.54 2.88
CA SER A 152 7.90 -6.00 2.90
C SER A 152 7.91 -4.50 3.17
N VAL A 153 6.94 -3.78 2.58
CA VAL A 153 6.75 -2.34 2.74
C VAL A 153 5.27 -2.01 2.68
N SER A 154 4.86 -0.92 3.31
CA SER A 154 3.49 -0.42 3.29
C SER A 154 3.44 0.96 2.64
N PHE A 155 2.62 1.13 1.62
CA PHE A 155 2.27 2.44 1.10
C PHE A 155 1.10 2.98 1.89
N ALA A 156 1.25 4.19 2.39
CA ALA A 156 0.17 4.85 3.13
C ALA A 156 -0.14 6.22 2.55
N ARG A 157 -1.42 6.59 2.58
CA ARG A 157 -1.85 7.89 2.14
C ARG A 157 -3.08 8.40 2.88
N GLN A 158 -3.24 9.71 2.85
CA GLN A 158 -4.39 10.41 3.38
C GLN A 158 -5.62 10.13 2.53
N LEU A 159 -6.75 9.82 3.17
CA LEU A 159 -8.06 9.75 2.54
C LEU A 159 -8.68 11.14 2.56
N LEU A 160 -9.09 11.63 1.40
CA LEU A 160 -9.75 12.92 1.25
C LEU A 160 -11.23 12.72 0.99
N GLY A 161 -12.06 13.47 1.68
CA GLY A 161 -13.50 13.51 1.45
C GLY A 161 -13.89 14.35 0.24
N THR A 162 -15.18 14.41 -0.02
CA THR A 162 -15.77 15.19 -1.12
C THR A 162 -15.41 16.68 -1.05
N SER A 163 -15.20 17.22 0.15
CA SER A 163 -14.75 18.60 0.39
C SER A 163 -13.22 18.78 0.31
N LYS A 164 -12.48 17.75 -0.13
CA LYS A 164 -11.00 17.69 -0.16
C LYS A 164 -10.32 17.85 1.21
N LYS A 165 -11.08 17.74 2.30
CA LYS A 165 -10.52 17.66 3.65
C LYS A 165 -10.08 16.23 3.96
N ALA A 166 -9.05 16.11 4.80
CA ALA A 166 -8.61 14.81 5.30
C ALA A 166 -9.69 14.18 6.18
N ILE A 167 -10.12 12.98 5.83
CA ILE A 167 -11.17 12.23 6.53
C ILE A 167 -10.69 10.87 7.00
N GLY A 168 -9.45 10.50 6.75
CA GLY A 168 -8.91 9.22 7.18
C GLY A 168 -7.58 8.86 6.52
N TYR A 169 -7.25 7.59 6.61
CA TYR A 169 -6.00 7.02 6.11
C TYR A 169 -6.27 5.69 5.39
N MET A 170 -5.42 5.42 4.41
CA MET A 170 -5.35 4.15 3.70
C MET A 170 -3.92 3.61 3.79
N PHE A 171 -3.80 2.30 4.02
CA PHE A 171 -2.55 1.55 4.02
C PHE A 171 -2.62 0.39 3.07
#